data_f310ff869be71b16f5adcb06046d8d30
#
_entry.id   f310ff869be71b16f5adcb06046d8d30
#
_cell.length_a   1.000
_cell.length_b   1.000
_cell.length_c   1.000
_cell.angle_alpha   90.00
_cell.angle_beta   90.00
_cell.angle_gamma   90.00
#
_symmetry.space_group_name_H-M   'P 1'
#
loop_
_entity.id
_entity.type
_entity.pdbx_description
1 polymer ?
#
loop_
_entity_poly.entity_id
_entity_poly.type
_entity_poly.pdbx_seq_one_letter_code
_entity_poly.pdbx_strand_id
1 'polypeptide(L)'
;VAALGGTTGRLFTEFAIALAAAVIFSTFLAMTLGIALASRLAESSTSESGVLGAVHGAIERLNRGYGRIVDGLVGAAWVAVPLVIATAAGGWWLLQNLLAELAPTEDRAVFIVPVTAPKSASIERTRDAVARVSEIARQYAGADGPVDSVIAIAGTGRRGPPQVDSGLVIVKLAVWGERAIGQQALVGRLAPAITSIPGARAAPINPPSLVADAFGKPVQLVIGGPTYEVAEGWAREILPEIRELDGLRNIELEFDRESPEYQLTIDRRLAADLGLSVREIARALRVFVAGDDVTEYHDRGETYEVMVRGREGDRDTPADLDSIFVRSTAGELVPLAQVVTGEVVGTADSYRRVDRRPSMVISAVPAEGADLGSAIREMGGIARAQLPAEASISWLGLSEEFTTSSARTGLVFALALVVIYLVLAALFESFVYPLVVLVTVPLALTTGLAALWLTGQSFNVFSQIGLLLVVGLLAKNGILVIDFANQRRAAGIERRQAIVEAARARFRPVLMTSIATFSGAVPLALAVGPGSESRMVIGTVVMAGIVGATLITLLLVPGLYAVAARVGGVPGEASKRLEAERADTA
;
A
#
# COMPACT_ATOMS: atom_id res chain seq x y z
N VAL A 1 -3.66 -6.05 15.73
CA VAL A 1 -2.66 -5.93 14.66
C VAL A 1 -2.24 -7.30 14.17
N ALA A 2 -1.83 -8.23 15.04
CA ALA A 2 -1.37 -9.58 14.65
C ALA A 2 -2.45 -10.45 13.94
N ALA A 3 -3.72 -10.07 13.97
CA ALA A 3 -4.83 -10.79 13.34
C ALA A 3 -5.16 -10.27 11.91
N LEU A 4 -4.42 -9.31 11.39
CA LEU A 4 -4.59 -8.81 10.03
C LEU A 4 -4.05 -9.82 9.02
N GLY A 5 -4.87 -10.22 8.05
CA GLY A 5 -4.44 -11.04 6.91
C GLY A 5 -3.90 -10.21 5.75
N GLY A 6 -3.34 -10.87 4.74
CA GLY A 6 -2.80 -10.22 3.53
C GLY A 6 -1.38 -9.69 3.69
N THR A 7 -0.84 -9.06 2.66
CA THR A 7 0.54 -8.51 2.63
C THR A 7 0.71 -7.39 3.65
N THR A 8 -0.25 -6.48 3.70
CA THR A 8 -0.30 -5.38 4.67
C THR A 8 -0.35 -5.91 6.11
N GLY A 9 -1.14 -6.96 6.37
CA GLY A 9 -1.24 -7.57 7.69
C GLY A 9 0.07 -8.17 8.19
N ARG A 10 0.88 -8.76 7.32
CA ARG A 10 2.22 -9.28 7.68
C ARG A 10 3.14 -8.15 8.13
N LEU A 11 3.18 -7.03 7.42
CA LEU A 11 3.95 -5.85 7.81
C LEU A 11 3.55 -5.34 9.19
N PHE A 12 2.26 -5.15 9.43
CA PHE A 12 1.75 -4.73 10.73
C PHE A 12 2.12 -5.71 11.85
N THR A 13 2.11 -7.01 11.58
CA THR A 13 2.45 -8.05 12.56
C THR A 13 3.91 -7.99 12.95
N GLU A 14 4.83 -7.82 11.99
CA GLU A 14 6.26 -7.68 12.26
C GLU A 14 6.56 -6.46 13.15
N PHE A 15 6.00 -5.30 12.81
CA PHE A 15 6.11 -4.09 13.62
C PHE A 15 5.52 -4.27 15.02
N ALA A 16 4.36 -4.91 15.15
CA ALA A 16 3.70 -5.12 16.43
C ALA A 16 4.52 -6.04 17.35
N ILE A 17 5.06 -7.14 16.84
CA ILE A 17 5.90 -8.08 17.60
C ILE A 17 7.19 -7.39 18.04
N ALA A 18 7.87 -6.67 17.13
CA ALA A 18 9.10 -5.94 17.45
C ALA A 18 8.85 -4.88 18.55
N LEU A 19 7.76 -4.11 18.43
CA LEU A 19 7.39 -3.10 19.41
C LEU A 19 7.03 -3.72 20.77
N ALA A 20 6.21 -4.77 20.78
CA ALA A 20 5.83 -5.46 22.01
C ALA A 20 7.05 -6.03 22.74
N ALA A 21 7.94 -6.69 22.02
CA ALA A 21 9.20 -7.19 22.56
C ALA A 21 10.05 -6.05 23.14
N ALA A 22 10.22 -4.95 22.39
CA ALA A 22 10.97 -3.78 22.86
C ALA A 22 10.39 -3.19 24.15
N VAL A 23 9.05 -3.09 24.27
CA VAL A 23 8.39 -2.58 25.48
C VAL A 23 8.59 -3.52 26.67
N ILE A 24 8.47 -4.84 26.47
CA ILE A 24 8.71 -5.84 27.53
C ILE A 24 10.15 -5.75 28.04
N PHE A 25 11.15 -5.76 27.13
CA PHE A 25 12.55 -5.62 27.51
C PHE A 25 12.85 -4.29 28.17
N SER A 26 12.30 -3.19 27.66
CA SER A 26 12.45 -1.85 28.26
C SER A 26 11.92 -1.82 29.70
N THR A 27 10.74 -2.40 29.93
CA THR A 27 10.15 -2.48 31.27
C THR A 27 11.02 -3.31 32.22
N PHE A 28 11.50 -4.47 31.78
CA PHE A 28 12.39 -5.31 32.54
C PHE A 28 13.70 -4.58 32.91
N LEU A 29 14.33 -3.91 31.95
CA LEU A 29 15.56 -3.14 32.19
C LEU A 29 15.32 -1.94 33.11
N ALA A 30 14.19 -1.24 32.97
CA ALA A 30 13.86 -0.11 33.84
C ALA A 30 13.67 -0.55 35.31
N MET A 31 13.02 -1.69 35.53
CA MET A 31 12.76 -2.21 36.88
C MET A 31 13.98 -2.89 37.54
N THR A 32 14.97 -3.29 36.76
CA THR A 32 16.17 -3.96 37.26
C THR A 32 17.41 -3.07 37.18
N LEU A 33 17.95 -2.91 35.98
CA LEU A 33 19.19 -2.16 35.73
C LEU A 33 19.02 -0.67 36.04
N GLY A 34 17.88 -0.08 35.73
CA GLY A 34 17.59 1.33 35.98
C GLY A 34 17.67 1.68 37.47
N ILE A 35 17.04 0.87 38.31
CA ILE A 35 17.07 1.05 39.79
C ILE A 35 18.49 0.81 40.33
N ALA A 36 19.16 -0.24 39.87
CA ALA A 36 20.53 -0.56 40.30
C ALA A 36 21.54 0.54 39.93
N LEU A 37 21.43 1.13 38.74
CA LEU A 37 22.27 2.25 38.32
C LEU A 37 21.91 3.54 39.07
N ALA A 38 20.63 3.83 39.25
CA ALA A 38 20.19 4.99 40.01
C ALA A 38 20.71 4.97 41.47
N SER A 39 20.71 3.81 42.13
CA SER A 39 21.23 3.67 43.48
C SER A 39 22.72 3.97 43.60
N ARG A 40 23.51 3.67 42.56
CA ARG A 40 24.97 3.94 42.54
C ARG A 40 25.30 5.38 42.12
N LEU A 41 24.48 6.00 41.28
CA LEU A 41 24.71 7.35 40.80
C LEU A 41 24.15 8.44 41.73
N ALA A 42 23.18 8.10 42.58
CA ALA A 42 22.53 9.04 43.46
C ALA A 42 23.48 9.57 44.60
N GLU A 43 24.61 8.93 44.83
CA GLU A 43 25.60 9.36 45.87
C GLU A 43 26.51 10.49 45.37
N SER A 44 26.53 10.82 44.09
CA SER A 44 27.33 11.92 43.58
C SER A 44 26.54 13.24 43.64
N SER A 45 26.70 14.00 44.69
CA SER A 45 26.27 15.40 44.80
C SER A 45 27.11 16.25 43.83
N THR A 46 26.75 16.27 42.55
CA THR A 46 27.40 17.16 41.58
C THR A 46 26.97 18.59 41.84
N SER A 47 27.94 19.47 42.07
CA SER A 47 27.71 20.89 42.09
C SER A 47 27.00 21.34 40.81
N GLU A 48 25.88 22.02 40.94
CA GLU A 48 25.05 22.56 39.86
C GLU A 48 25.74 23.73 39.12
N SER A 49 27.04 23.65 38.86
CA SER A 49 27.81 24.68 38.15
C SER A 49 28.08 24.31 36.71
N GLY A 50 27.97 25.26 35.80
CA GLY A 50 28.24 25.07 34.35
C GLY A 50 27.00 24.84 33.51
N VAL A 51 27.15 24.14 32.36
CA VAL A 51 26.08 23.88 31.37
C VAL A 51 24.87 23.15 31.97
N LEU A 52 25.11 22.21 32.89
CA LEU A 52 24.04 21.45 33.56
C LEU A 52 23.17 22.36 34.43
N GLY A 53 23.77 23.32 35.16
CA GLY A 53 23.05 24.30 35.95
C GLY A 53 22.23 25.27 35.09
N ALA A 54 22.75 25.66 33.93
CA ALA A 54 22.03 26.49 32.97
C ALA A 54 20.79 25.75 32.40
N VAL A 55 20.94 24.50 32.03
CA VAL A 55 19.86 23.62 31.54
C VAL A 55 18.80 23.42 32.63
N HIS A 56 19.22 23.12 33.88
CA HIS A 56 18.33 22.96 35.01
C HIS A 56 17.52 24.26 35.26
N GLY A 57 18.20 25.40 35.28
CA GLY A 57 17.55 26.69 35.44
C GLY A 57 16.60 27.10 34.31
N ALA A 58 16.88 26.65 33.08
CA ALA A 58 15.99 26.84 31.94
C ALA A 58 14.71 26.00 32.08
N ILE A 59 14.86 24.71 32.41
CA ILE A 59 13.72 23.81 32.65
C ILE A 59 12.84 24.29 33.81
N GLU A 60 13.44 24.79 34.89
CA GLU A 60 12.71 25.35 36.03
C GLU A 60 11.92 26.62 35.67
N ARG A 61 12.48 27.51 34.83
CA ARG A 61 11.76 28.69 34.32
C ARG A 61 10.59 28.29 33.43
N LEU A 62 10.82 27.29 32.53
CA LEU A 62 9.76 26.75 31.69
C LEU A 62 8.65 26.09 32.53
N ASN A 63 8.99 25.30 33.55
CA ASN A 63 8.03 24.65 34.45
C ASN A 63 7.19 25.69 35.24
N ARG A 64 7.81 26.78 35.70
CA ARG A 64 7.08 27.88 36.37
C ARG A 64 6.14 28.61 35.40
N GLY A 65 6.60 28.87 34.17
CA GLY A 65 5.75 29.47 33.11
C GLY A 65 4.59 28.54 32.74
N TYR A 66 4.87 27.26 32.55
CA TYR A 66 3.89 26.23 32.28
C TYR A 66 2.81 26.13 33.38
N GLY A 67 3.21 26.14 34.67
CA GLY A 67 2.27 26.10 35.78
C GLY A 67 1.25 27.27 35.74
N ARG A 68 1.68 28.49 35.33
CA ARG A 68 0.77 29.65 35.16
C ARG A 68 -0.20 29.46 33.99
N ILE A 69 0.27 28.91 32.88
CA ILE A 69 -0.57 28.60 31.72
C ILE A 69 -1.64 27.57 32.09
N VAL A 70 -1.24 26.47 32.76
CA VAL A 70 -2.17 25.41 33.18
C VAL A 70 -3.20 25.97 34.18
N ASP A 71 -2.80 26.80 35.14
CA ASP A 71 -3.74 27.40 36.10
C ASP A 71 -4.79 28.25 35.38
N GLY A 72 -4.38 29.04 34.39
CA GLY A 72 -5.30 29.77 33.51
C GLY A 72 -6.23 28.84 32.70
N LEU A 73 -5.70 27.79 32.10
CA LEU A 73 -6.48 26.83 31.32
C LEU A 73 -7.47 26.02 32.16
N VAL A 74 -7.09 25.63 33.39
CA VAL A 74 -8.01 24.98 34.34
C VAL A 74 -9.14 25.92 34.75
N GLY A 75 -8.87 27.23 34.88
CA GLY A 75 -9.88 28.26 35.12
C GLY A 75 -10.85 28.44 33.94
N ALA A 76 -10.34 28.33 32.71
CA ALA A 76 -11.08 28.46 31.46
C ALA A 76 -11.25 27.10 30.74
N ALA A 77 -11.47 26.02 31.49
CA ALA A 77 -11.46 24.64 30.99
C ALA A 77 -12.45 24.37 29.80
N TRP A 78 -13.50 25.21 29.69
CA TRP A 78 -14.46 25.17 28.59
C TRP A 78 -13.82 25.45 27.22
N VAL A 79 -12.67 26.16 27.15
CA VAL A 79 -11.93 26.48 25.91
C VAL A 79 -11.30 25.20 25.31
N ALA A 80 -11.01 24.20 26.13
CA ALA A 80 -10.43 22.95 25.67
C ALA A 80 -11.37 22.18 24.68
N VAL A 81 -12.70 22.29 24.92
CA VAL A 81 -13.68 21.54 24.07
C VAL A 81 -13.73 22.07 22.63
N PRO A 82 -13.93 23.38 22.36
CA PRO A 82 -13.92 23.88 20.98
C PRO A 82 -12.56 23.70 20.30
N LEU A 83 -11.45 23.73 21.01
CA LEU A 83 -10.13 23.48 20.46
C LEU A 83 -9.98 22.04 20.01
N VAL A 84 -10.50 21.08 20.79
CA VAL A 84 -10.58 19.66 20.38
C VAL A 84 -11.40 19.49 19.09
N ILE A 85 -12.57 20.13 19.04
CA ILE A 85 -13.46 20.05 17.87
C ILE A 85 -12.78 20.67 16.65
N ALA A 86 -12.15 21.85 16.80
CA ALA A 86 -11.47 22.52 15.70
C ALA A 86 -10.28 21.71 15.15
N THR A 87 -9.48 21.12 16.03
CA THR A 87 -8.35 20.25 15.61
C THR A 87 -8.83 18.94 14.98
N ALA A 88 -9.88 18.32 15.51
CA ALA A 88 -10.48 17.14 14.91
C ALA A 88 -11.06 17.44 13.52
N ALA A 89 -11.74 18.58 13.35
CA ALA A 89 -12.22 19.06 12.06
C ALA A 89 -11.07 19.35 11.08
N GLY A 90 -9.97 19.95 11.56
CA GLY A 90 -8.74 20.14 10.78
C GLY A 90 -8.10 18.82 10.34
N GLY A 91 -8.07 17.82 11.22
CA GLY A 91 -7.60 16.47 10.90
C GLY A 91 -8.47 15.78 9.84
N TRP A 92 -9.79 15.93 9.96
CA TRP A 92 -10.72 15.43 8.96
C TRP A 92 -10.52 16.11 7.59
N TRP A 93 -10.34 17.43 7.59
CA TRP A 93 -10.04 18.17 6.37
C TRP A 93 -8.72 17.71 5.73
N LEU A 94 -7.67 17.51 6.54
CA LEU A 94 -6.39 16.98 6.05
C LEU A 94 -6.54 15.59 5.42
N LEU A 95 -7.30 14.68 6.03
CA LEU A 95 -7.57 13.35 5.47
C LEU A 95 -8.27 13.40 4.12
N GLN A 96 -9.09 14.41 3.87
CA GLN A 96 -9.78 14.59 2.58
C GLN A 96 -8.85 15.15 1.49
N ASN A 97 -7.80 15.89 1.90
CA ASN A 97 -6.90 16.60 0.97
C ASN A 97 -5.50 15.97 0.86
N LEU A 98 -5.20 14.92 1.62
CA LEU A 98 -3.97 14.15 1.47
C LEU A 98 -4.13 13.14 0.34
N LEU A 99 -3.11 13.03 -0.50
CA LEU A 99 -3.02 11.98 -1.52
C LEU A 99 -3.03 10.59 -0.85
N ALA A 100 -3.94 9.73 -1.25
CA ALA A 100 -4.11 8.40 -0.67
C ALA A 100 -3.56 7.32 -1.62
N GLU A 101 -2.50 6.64 -1.19
CA GLU A 101 -1.83 5.59 -1.92
C GLU A 101 -1.73 4.30 -1.08
N LEU A 102 -1.38 3.18 -1.70
CA LEU A 102 -1.08 1.97 -0.94
C LEU A 102 0.29 2.08 -0.24
N ALA A 103 1.31 2.52 -0.99
CA ALA A 103 2.67 2.72 -0.52
C ALA A 103 3.34 3.82 -1.34
N PRO A 104 4.33 4.54 -0.80
CA PRO A 104 5.09 5.51 -1.57
C PRO A 104 5.90 4.81 -2.67
N THR A 105 6.17 5.51 -3.75
CA THR A 105 7.05 5.01 -4.82
C THR A 105 8.47 4.97 -4.32
N GLU A 106 9.00 3.76 -4.14
CA GLU A 106 10.37 3.52 -3.65
C GLU A 106 11.39 3.44 -4.77
N ASP A 107 12.60 3.89 -4.48
CA ASP A 107 13.76 3.64 -5.32
C ASP A 107 14.35 2.26 -4.98
N ARG A 108 14.04 1.26 -5.82
CA ARG A 108 14.47 -0.13 -5.66
C ARG A 108 15.60 -0.53 -6.60
N ALA A 109 16.20 0.44 -7.26
CA ALA A 109 17.22 0.24 -8.29
C ALA A 109 16.75 -0.64 -9.47
N VAL A 110 15.45 -0.67 -9.74
CA VAL A 110 14.86 -1.37 -10.88
C VAL A 110 13.58 -0.70 -11.33
N PHE A 111 13.42 -0.51 -12.64
CA PHE A 111 12.14 -0.18 -13.24
C PHE A 111 11.89 -1.06 -14.45
N ILE A 112 10.64 -1.16 -14.84
CA ILE A 112 10.19 -2.00 -15.94
C ILE A 112 9.51 -1.15 -17.01
N VAL A 113 9.66 -1.55 -18.26
CA VAL A 113 8.98 -0.94 -19.40
C VAL A 113 8.19 -2.01 -20.13
N PRO A 114 6.89 -2.16 -19.86
CA PRO A 114 6.04 -2.98 -20.70
C PRO A 114 5.91 -2.32 -22.08
N VAL A 115 6.05 -3.13 -23.12
CA VAL A 115 5.93 -2.74 -24.50
C VAL A 115 4.75 -3.48 -25.11
N THR A 116 3.81 -2.77 -25.72
CA THR A 116 2.65 -3.37 -26.39
C THR A 116 2.61 -2.86 -27.82
N ALA A 117 2.78 -3.77 -28.77
CA ALA A 117 2.61 -3.51 -30.18
C ALA A 117 1.11 -3.61 -30.59
N PRO A 118 0.69 -3.17 -31.79
CA PRO A 118 -0.66 -3.41 -32.29
C PRO A 118 -0.99 -4.91 -32.34
N LYS A 119 -2.25 -5.27 -32.17
CA LYS A 119 -2.72 -6.66 -32.14
C LYS A 119 -2.37 -7.49 -33.40
N SER A 120 -2.21 -6.81 -34.52
CA SER A 120 -1.78 -7.42 -35.80
C SER A 120 -0.25 -7.46 -35.99
N ALA A 121 0.53 -7.08 -34.98
CA ALA A 121 1.99 -7.06 -35.11
C ALA A 121 2.58 -8.45 -35.06
N SER A 122 3.61 -8.68 -35.87
CA SER A 122 4.44 -9.87 -35.77
C SER A 122 5.40 -9.78 -34.58
N ILE A 123 5.98 -10.91 -34.20
CA ILE A 123 6.98 -10.97 -33.12
C ILE A 123 8.23 -10.13 -33.44
N GLU A 124 8.60 -10.04 -34.75
CA GLU A 124 9.74 -9.24 -35.20
C GLU A 124 9.49 -7.75 -34.91
N ARG A 125 8.28 -7.24 -35.21
CA ARG A 125 7.91 -5.86 -34.94
C ARG A 125 7.91 -5.54 -33.45
N THR A 126 7.47 -6.50 -32.63
CA THR A 126 7.53 -6.38 -31.18
C THR A 126 8.98 -6.39 -30.69
N ARG A 127 9.83 -7.27 -31.26
CA ARG A 127 11.26 -7.32 -30.96
C ARG A 127 11.97 -6.01 -31.30
N ASP A 128 11.65 -5.40 -32.44
CA ASP A 128 12.20 -4.10 -32.84
C ASP A 128 11.81 -2.99 -31.85
N ALA A 129 10.55 -2.97 -31.42
CA ALA A 129 10.09 -2.00 -30.42
C ALA A 129 10.80 -2.19 -29.07
N VAL A 130 10.94 -3.43 -28.61
CA VAL A 130 11.66 -3.79 -27.38
C VAL A 130 13.14 -3.42 -27.49
N ALA A 131 13.77 -3.66 -28.63
CA ALA A 131 15.16 -3.29 -28.89
C ALA A 131 15.38 -1.78 -28.80
N ARG A 132 14.48 -0.97 -29.38
CA ARG A 132 14.54 0.51 -29.30
C ARG A 132 14.44 1.00 -27.86
N VAL A 133 13.52 0.45 -27.06
CA VAL A 133 13.43 0.77 -25.62
C VAL A 133 14.74 0.43 -24.90
N SER A 134 15.29 -0.75 -25.20
CA SER A 134 16.56 -1.18 -24.60
C SER A 134 17.72 -0.27 -24.97
N GLU A 135 17.78 0.20 -26.21
CA GLU A 135 18.82 1.11 -26.69
C GLU A 135 18.75 2.48 -25.99
N ILE A 136 17.52 3.02 -25.82
CA ILE A 136 17.31 4.25 -25.05
C ILE A 136 17.82 4.09 -23.61
N ALA A 137 17.52 2.97 -22.96
CA ALA A 137 17.99 2.72 -21.60
C ALA A 137 19.51 2.52 -21.53
N ARG A 138 20.11 1.82 -22.50
CA ARG A 138 21.57 1.56 -22.59
C ARG A 138 22.40 2.79 -22.82
N GLN A 139 21.85 3.90 -23.36
CA GLN A 139 22.57 5.18 -23.46
C GLN A 139 22.98 5.73 -22.09
N TYR A 140 22.33 5.27 -21.02
CA TYR A 140 22.64 5.62 -19.64
C TYR A 140 23.46 4.54 -18.91
N ALA A 141 23.88 3.50 -19.63
CA ALA A 141 24.78 2.46 -19.11
C ALA A 141 26.24 2.86 -19.34
N GLY A 142 27.13 2.50 -18.42
CA GLY A 142 28.57 2.78 -18.49
C GLY A 142 29.20 2.61 -17.13
N ALA A 143 30.52 2.76 -17.04
CA ALA A 143 31.26 2.59 -15.79
C ALA A 143 30.78 3.50 -14.66
N ASP A 144 30.35 4.72 -15.00
CA ASP A 144 29.80 5.72 -14.07
C ASP A 144 28.32 6.02 -14.36
N GLY A 145 27.66 5.21 -15.21
CA GLY A 145 26.28 5.38 -15.61
C GLY A 145 25.28 4.87 -14.56
N PRO A 146 24.07 5.45 -14.50
CA PRO A 146 23.06 5.00 -13.54
C PRO A 146 22.43 3.65 -13.89
N VAL A 147 22.60 3.11 -15.12
CA VAL A 147 22.06 1.82 -15.56
C VAL A 147 23.14 0.76 -15.51
N ASP A 148 22.89 -0.30 -14.73
CA ASP A 148 23.77 -1.46 -14.59
C ASP A 148 23.54 -2.48 -15.72
N SER A 149 22.29 -2.92 -15.89
CA SER A 149 21.95 -3.91 -16.90
C SER A 149 20.53 -3.73 -17.45
N VAL A 150 20.31 -4.21 -18.67
CA VAL A 150 19.04 -4.14 -19.37
C VAL A 150 18.69 -5.52 -19.90
N ILE A 151 17.59 -6.08 -19.45
CA ILE A 151 17.01 -7.34 -19.92
C ILE A 151 15.80 -7.01 -20.80
N ALA A 152 15.80 -7.51 -22.01
CA ALA A 152 14.75 -7.28 -23.00
C ALA A 152 14.14 -8.61 -23.44
N ILE A 153 12.82 -8.72 -23.34
CA ILE A 153 12.08 -9.94 -23.63
C ILE A 153 10.92 -9.56 -24.57
N ALA A 154 10.87 -10.18 -25.74
CA ALA A 154 9.74 -10.07 -26.67
C ALA A 154 8.89 -11.35 -26.64
N GLY A 155 7.59 -11.23 -26.87
CA GLY A 155 6.68 -12.37 -26.83
C GLY A 155 6.27 -12.81 -25.42
N THR A 156 6.17 -11.90 -24.48
CA THR A 156 5.80 -12.22 -23.09
C THR A 156 4.32 -11.99 -22.83
N GLY A 157 3.62 -13.00 -22.30
CA GLY A 157 2.31 -12.78 -21.68
C GLY A 157 2.48 -12.31 -20.22
N ARG A 158 1.78 -11.25 -19.82
CA ARG A 158 1.85 -10.72 -18.44
C ARG A 158 1.39 -11.72 -17.38
N ARG A 159 0.36 -12.50 -17.66
CA ARG A 159 -0.24 -13.53 -16.77
C ARG A 159 -0.95 -14.60 -17.59
N GLY A 160 -0.35 -15.06 -18.67
CA GLY A 160 -0.98 -16.03 -19.58
C GLY A 160 0.02 -16.59 -20.57
N PRO A 161 -0.46 -17.25 -21.62
CA PRO A 161 0.42 -17.73 -22.67
C PRO A 161 1.21 -16.58 -23.31
N PRO A 162 2.36 -16.86 -23.91
CA PRO A 162 3.15 -15.86 -24.64
C PRO A 162 2.29 -15.12 -25.68
N GLN A 163 2.41 -13.79 -25.72
CA GLN A 163 1.70 -12.93 -26.67
C GLN A 163 2.71 -12.25 -27.59
N VAL A 164 2.56 -12.45 -28.89
CA VAL A 164 3.50 -11.94 -29.90
C VAL A 164 3.56 -10.41 -29.95
N ASP A 165 2.49 -9.72 -29.55
CA ASP A 165 2.36 -8.27 -29.52
C ASP A 165 2.86 -7.64 -28.20
N SER A 166 3.34 -8.43 -27.26
CA SER A 166 3.76 -7.96 -25.94
C SER A 166 5.24 -8.20 -25.68
N GLY A 167 5.89 -7.23 -25.04
CA GLY A 167 7.28 -7.32 -24.62
C GLY A 167 7.50 -6.63 -23.27
N LEU A 168 8.64 -6.91 -22.67
CA LEU A 168 9.04 -6.35 -21.38
C LEU A 168 10.53 -5.99 -21.41
N VAL A 169 10.86 -4.77 -20.98
CA VAL A 169 12.24 -4.38 -20.72
C VAL A 169 12.39 -4.11 -19.23
N ILE A 170 13.32 -4.81 -18.61
CA ILE A 170 13.68 -4.64 -17.20
C ILE A 170 15.00 -3.91 -17.16
N VAL A 171 15.02 -2.76 -16.52
CA VAL A 171 16.20 -1.91 -16.38
C VAL A 171 16.64 -1.94 -14.92
N LYS A 172 17.77 -2.56 -14.66
CA LYS A 172 18.42 -2.57 -13.37
C LYS A 172 19.40 -1.40 -13.29
N LEU A 173 19.33 -0.66 -12.20
CA LEU A 173 20.18 0.49 -11.94
C LEU A 173 21.40 0.09 -11.09
N ALA A 174 22.43 0.91 -11.14
CA ALA A 174 23.59 0.81 -10.27
C ALA A 174 23.17 0.92 -8.80
N VAL A 175 24.01 0.41 -7.90
CA VAL A 175 23.75 0.40 -6.47
C VAL A 175 23.55 1.83 -5.93
N TRP A 176 22.66 1.97 -4.97
CA TRP A 176 22.42 3.22 -4.27
C TRP A 176 23.75 3.75 -3.69
N GLY A 177 24.14 4.95 -3.98
CA GLY A 177 25.43 5.51 -3.57
C GLY A 177 26.52 5.50 -4.67
N GLU A 178 26.38 4.66 -5.68
CA GLU A 178 27.23 4.64 -6.87
C GLU A 178 26.65 5.48 -8.02
N ARG A 179 25.41 5.96 -7.88
CA ARG A 179 24.72 6.80 -8.87
C ARG A 179 24.30 8.14 -8.29
N ALA A 180 24.47 9.19 -9.09
CA ALA A 180 24.10 10.55 -8.71
C ALA A 180 22.60 10.88 -8.90
N ILE A 181 21.85 10.02 -9.62
CA ILE A 181 20.44 10.23 -9.97
C ILE A 181 19.57 9.14 -9.35
N GLY A 182 18.46 9.54 -8.73
CA GLY A 182 17.44 8.61 -8.22
C GLY A 182 16.62 7.96 -9.36
N GLN A 183 16.01 6.81 -9.07
CA GLN A 183 15.21 6.05 -10.02
C GLN A 183 14.08 6.89 -10.63
N GLN A 184 13.31 7.60 -9.81
CA GLN A 184 12.18 8.42 -10.25
C GLN A 184 12.61 9.54 -11.22
N ALA A 185 13.74 10.19 -10.92
CA ALA A 185 14.28 11.23 -11.78
C ALA A 185 14.81 10.67 -13.11
N LEU A 186 15.42 9.48 -13.10
CA LEU A 186 15.85 8.80 -14.31
C LEU A 186 14.66 8.36 -15.16
N VAL A 187 13.65 7.74 -14.54
CA VAL A 187 12.39 7.36 -15.20
C VAL A 187 11.73 8.57 -15.86
N GLY A 188 11.66 9.71 -15.14
CA GLY A 188 11.13 10.97 -15.70
C GLY A 188 11.89 11.47 -16.92
N ARG A 189 13.23 11.29 -16.98
CA ARG A 189 14.06 11.66 -18.14
C ARG A 189 13.87 10.73 -19.33
N LEU A 190 13.69 9.43 -19.07
CA LEU A 190 13.53 8.41 -20.11
C LEU A 190 12.11 8.35 -20.68
N ALA A 191 11.10 8.67 -19.87
CA ALA A 191 9.70 8.53 -20.23
C ALA A 191 9.31 9.23 -21.56
N PRO A 192 9.73 10.48 -21.85
CA PRO A 192 9.36 11.12 -23.13
C PRO A 192 9.91 10.38 -24.35
N ALA A 193 11.16 9.91 -24.28
CA ALA A 193 11.80 9.18 -25.36
C ALA A 193 11.16 7.80 -25.57
N ILE A 194 10.84 7.10 -24.49
CA ILE A 194 10.21 5.76 -24.52
C ILE A 194 8.77 5.85 -25.04
N THR A 195 7.99 6.83 -24.58
CA THR A 195 6.59 6.98 -24.97
C THR A 195 6.41 7.46 -26.42
N SER A 196 7.45 8.07 -26.99
CA SER A 196 7.42 8.55 -28.38
C SER A 196 7.78 7.49 -29.42
N ILE A 197 8.07 6.24 -29.04
CA ILE A 197 8.42 5.16 -29.96
C ILE A 197 7.23 4.87 -30.91
N PRO A 198 7.39 5.04 -32.23
CA PRO A 198 6.28 4.84 -33.15
C PRO A 198 5.95 3.35 -33.30
N GLY A 199 4.66 3.04 -33.40
CA GLY A 199 4.16 1.69 -33.66
C GLY A 199 4.15 0.75 -32.46
N ALA A 200 4.42 1.27 -31.25
CA ALA A 200 4.24 0.54 -30.00
C ALA A 200 3.84 1.50 -28.87
N ARG A 201 3.12 0.99 -27.88
CA ARG A 201 2.88 1.68 -26.62
C ARG A 201 3.87 1.19 -25.58
N ALA A 202 4.69 2.07 -25.07
CA ALA A 202 5.66 1.76 -24.02
C ALA A 202 5.69 2.90 -23.00
N ALA A 203 5.73 2.55 -21.73
CA ALA A 203 5.89 3.53 -20.65
C ALA A 203 6.67 2.91 -19.50
N PRO A 204 7.66 3.60 -18.94
CA PRO A 204 8.39 3.10 -17.79
C PRO A 204 7.51 3.13 -16.53
N ILE A 205 7.57 2.06 -15.73
CA ILE A 205 6.79 1.87 -14.51
C ILE A 205 7.76 1.50 -13.38
N ASN A 206 7.64 2.17 -12.25
CA ASN A 206 8.29 1.75 -11.02
C ASN A 206 7.49 0.60 -10.40
N PRO A 207 8.09 -0.57 -10.15
CA PRO A 207 7.40 -1.68 -9.52
C PRO A 207 6.90 -1.28 -8.13
N PRO A 208 5.65 -1.59 -7.78
CA PRO A 208 5.13 -1.31 -6.45
C PRO A 208 5.85 -2.12 -5.38
N SER A 209 6.06 -1.52 -4.19
CA SER A 209 6.84 -2.12 -3.11
C SER A 209 6.12 -3.26 -2.38
N LEU A 210 4.79 -3.21 -2.29
CA LEU A 210 4.00 -4.12 -1.44
C LEU A 210 3.31 -5.26 -2.19
N VAL A 211 3.12 -5.14 -3.50
CA VAL A 211 2.39 -6.12 -4.30
C VAL A 211 3.27 -6.59 -5.45
N ALA A 212 3.93 -7.72 -5.26
CA ALA A 212 4.88 -8.26 -6.23
C ALA A 212 4.26 -8.55 -7.61
N ASP A 213 2.97 -8.87 -7.66
CA ASP A 213 2.25 -9.24 -8.87
C ASP A 213 1.49 -8.09 -9.54
N ALA A 214 1.63 -6.86 -9.07
CA ALA A 214 0.90 -5.70 -9.62
C ALA A 214 1.61 -5.09 -10.84
N PHE A 215 1.84 -5.91 -11.87
CA PHE A 215 2.38 -5.43 -13.15
C PHE A 215 1.35 -4.73 -14.06
N GLY A 216 0.12 -4.56 -13.59
CA GLY A 216 -0.94 -3.85 -14.29
C GLY A 216 -0.95 -2.35 -14.00
N LYS A 217 -1.91 -1.64 -14.61
CA LYS A 217 -2.22 -0.26 -14.23
C LYS A 217 -2.69 -0.22 -12.78
N PRO A 218 -2.41 0.87 -12.03
CA PRO A 218 -2.74 0.95 -10.60
C PRO A 218 -4.22 0.81 -10.30
N VAL A 219 -5.08 1.39 -11.15
CA VAL A 219 -6.53 1.32 -10.99
C VAL A 219 -7.09 0.25 -11.91
N GLN A 220 -7.76 -0.76 -11.35
CA GLN A 220 -8.37 -1.85 -12.10
C GLN A 220 -9.78 -2.12 -11.54
N LEU A 221 -10.80 -1.56 -12.23
CA LEU A 221 -12.21 -1.80 -11.93
C LEU A 221 -12.67 -3.06 -12.65
N VAL A 222 -13.27 -3.98 -11.92
CA VAL A 222 -13.81 -5.24 -12.45
C VAL A 222 -15.32 -5.18 -12.48
N ILE A 223 -15.89 -5.49 -13.63
CA ILE A 223 -17.33 -5.58 -13.86
C ILE A 223 -17.65 -7.02 -14.22
N GLY A 224 -18.29 -7.74 -13.30
CA GLY A 224 -18.70 -9.13 -13.49
C GLY A 224 -20.16 -9.23 -13.87
N GLY A 225 -20.45 -10.08 -14.87
CA GLY A 225 -21.81 -10.35 -15.36
C GLY A 225 -22.13 -11.85 -15.46
N PRO A 226 -23.36 -12.19 -15.83
CA PRO A 226 -23.77 -13.57 -16.06
C PRO A 226 -23.07 -14.19 -17.28
N THR A 227 -22.83 -13.39 -18.33
CA THR A 227 -22.08 -13.78 -19.53
C THR A 227 -21.03 -12.71 -19.89
N TYR A 228 -20.10 -13.04 -20.78
CA TYR A 228 -19.08 -12.08 -21.25
C TYR A 228 -19.72 -10.94 -22.04
N GLU A 229 -20.73 -11.22 -22.84
CA GLU A 229 -21.44 -10.22 -23.65
C GLU A 229 -22.14 -9.18 -22.78
N VAL A 230 -22.78 -9.62 -21.70
CA VAL A 230 -23.47 -8.74 -20.75
C VAL A 230 -22.45 -7.89 -19.99
N ALA A 231 -21.37 -8.51 -19.47
CA ALA A 231 -20.30 -7.80 -18.77
C ALA A 231 -19.62 -6.77 -19.69
N GLU A 232 -19.39 -7.11 -20.97
CA GLU A 232 -18.84 -6.20 -21.98
C GLU A 232 -19.78 -5.05 -22.26
N GLY A 233 -21.08 -5.30 -22.43
CA GLY A 233 -22.09 -4.28 -22.62
C GLY A 233 -22.08 -3.25 -21.49
N TRP A 234 -22.11 -3.70 -20.25
CA TRP A 234 -22.02 -2.84 -19.06
C TRP A 234 -20.71 -2.06 -18.98
N ALA A 235 -19.58 -2.71 -19.27
CA ALA A 235 -18.29 -2.03 -19.26
C ALA A 235 -18.21 -0.91 -20.33
N ARG A 236 -18.75 -1.16 -21.51
CA ARG A 236 -18.81 -0.18 -22.61
C ARG A 236 -19.77 0.97 -22.33
N GLU A 237 -20.83 0.72 -21.58
CA GLU A 237 -21.82 1.74 -21.18
C GLU A 237 -21.20 2.80 -20.27
N ILE A 238 -20.43 2.39 -19.25
CA ILE A 238 -19.82 3.33 -18.28
C ILE A 238 -18.47 3.91 -18.74
N LEU A 239 -17.82 3.30 -19.74
CA LEU A 239 -16.48 3.69 -20.18
C LEU A 239 -16.38 5.14 -20.65
N PRO A 240 -17.36 5.73 -21.39
CA PRO A 240 -17.31 7.13 -21.81
C PRO A 240 -17.25 8.09 -20.63
N GLU A 241 -18.07 7.89 -19.60
CA GLU A 241 -18.10 8.75 -18.41
C GLU A 241 -16.81 8.61 -17.58
N ILE A 242 -16.27 7.39 -17.47
CA ILE A 242 -14.96 7.19 -16.83
C ILE A 242 -13.85 7.93 -17.58
N ARG A 243 -13.93 8.03 -18.91
CA ARG A 243 -12.95 8.75 -19.73
C ARG A 243 -13.01 10.27 -19.58
N GLU A 244 -14.12 10.81 -19.08
CA GLU A 244 -14.28 12.24 -18.79
C GLU A 244 -13.67 12.64 -17.43
N LEU A 245 -13.22 11.68 -16.61
CA LEU A 245 -12.58 11.96 -15.33
C LEU A 245 -11.18 12.58 -15.54
N ASP A 246 -11.00 13.83 -15.16
CA ASP A 246 -9.71 14.55 -15.28
C ASP A 246 -8.59 13.92 -14.43
N GLY A 247 -8.97 13.21 -13.35
CA GLY A 247 -8.06 12.53 -12.44
C GLY A 247 -7.43 11.24 -12.98
N LEU A 248 -7.76 10.82 -14.21
CA LEU A 248 -7.32 9.55 -14.78
C LEU A 248 -6.69 9.72 -16.16
N ARG A 249 -5.69 8.87 -16.44
CA ARG A 249 -5.02 8.78 -17.75
C ARG A 249 -4.94 7.32 -18.20
N ASN A 250 -4.76 7.12 -19.50
CA ASN A 250 -4.59 5.80 -20.10
C ASN A 250 -5.70 4.82 -19.72
N ILE A 251 -6.96 5.31 -19.77
CA ILE A 251 -8.16 4.52 -19.48
C ILE A 251 -8.39 3.52 -20.61
N GLU A 252 -8.47 2.25 -20.27
CA GLU A 252 -8.52 1.16 -21.24
C GLU A 252 -9.43 0.04 -20.73
N LEU A 253 -10.28 -0.46 -21.61
CA LEU A 253 -10.99 -1.72 -21.36
C LEU A 253 -10.04 -2.85 -21.75
N GLU A 254 -9.64 -3.70 -20.79
CA GLU A 254 -8.73 -4.84 -21.00
C GLU A 254 -9.44 -6.02 -21.69
N PHE A 255 -10.28 -5.73 -22.64
CA PHE A 255 -10.98 -6.73 -23.45
C PHE A 255 -11.14 -6.20 -24.85
N ASP A 256 -10.52 -6.87 -25.78
CA ASP A 256 -10.55 -6.52 -27.19
C ASP A 256 -10.77 -7.79 -28.02
N ARG A 257 -11.64 -7.72 -29.01
CA ARG A 257 -11.90 -8.79 -30.00
C ARG A 257 -11.19 -8.50 -31.32
N GLU A 258 -10.15 -7.68 -31.31
CA GLU A 258 -9.43 -7.27 -32.51
C GLU A 258 -8.23 -8.18 -32.84
N SER A 259 -7.94 -9.17 -32.00
CA SER A 259 -6.89 -10.14 -32.32
C SER A 259 -7.31 -11.00 -33.52
N PRO A 260 -6.59 -10.92 -34.65
CA PRO A 260 -6.92 -11.72 -35.80
C PRO A 260 -6.62 -13.19 -35.53
N GLU A 261 -7.61 -14.03 -35.68
CA GLU A 261 -7.50 -15.49 -35.59
C GLU A 261 -7.95 -16.11 -36.91
N TYR A 262 -7.15 -17.04 -37.42
CA TYR A 262 -7.55 -17.81 -38.60
C TYR A 262 -8.30 -19.06 -38.13
N GLN A 263 -9.64 -19.01 -38.21
CA GLN A 263 -10.52 -20.09 -37.76
C GLN A 263 -10.70 -21.10 -38.87
N LEU A 264 -10.33 -22.36 -38.58
CA LEU A 264 -10.46 -23.46 -39.52
C LEU A 264 -11.70 -24.31 -39.20
N THR A 265 -12.54 -24.52 -40.21
CA THR A 265 -13.71 -25.38 -40.15
C THR A 265 -13.52 -26.63 -41.01
N ILE A 266 -13.65 -27.82 -40.41
CA ILE A 266 -13.49 -29.08 -41.11
C ILE A 266 -14.86 -29.57 -41.59
N ASP A 267 -15.01 -29.81 -42.91
CA ASP A 267 -16.15 -30.53 -43.47
C ASP A 267 -16.04 -32.03 -43.10
N ARG A 268 -16.74 -32.40 -42.02
CA ARG A 268 -16.67 -33.76 -41.48
C ARG A 268 -17.29 -34.81 -42.40
N ARG A 269 -18.27 -34.42 -43.24
CA ARG A 269 -18.90 -35.36 -44.20
C ARG A 269 -17.95 -35.66 -45.32
N LEU A 270 -17.43 -34.62 -45.96
CA LEU A 270 -16.48 -34.77 -47.06
C LEU A 270 -15.19 -35.47 -46.58
N ALA A 271 -14.69 -35.14 -45.38
CA ALA A 271 -13.55 -35.83 -44.80
C ALA A 271 -13.81 -37.35 -44.64
N ALA A 272 -14.98 -37.74 -44.14
CA ALA A 272 -15.36 -39.13 -43.99
C ALA A 272 -15.48 -39.85 -45.35
N ASP A 273 -16.10 -39.18 -46.36
CA ASP A 273 -16.23 -39.73 -47.70
C ASP A 273 -14.86 -39.98 -48.39
N LEU A 274 -13.89 -39.11 -48.09
CA LEU A 274 -12.49 -39.27 -48.56
C LEU A 274 -11.63 -40.20 -47.69
N GLY A 275 -12.21 -40.80 -46.66
CA GLY A 275 -11.50 -41.71 -45.77
C GLY A 275 -10.50 -41.01 -44.83
N LEU A 276 -10.76 -39.74 -44.48
CA LEU A 276 -9.94 -38.95 -43.55
C LEU A 276 -10.61 -38.89 -42.18
N SER A 277 -9.83 -39.08 -41.12
CA SER A 277 -10.31 -38.81 -39.77
C SER A 277 -10.02 -37.37 -39.34
N VAL A 278 -10.92 -36.77 -38.56
CA VAL A 278 -10.70 -35.44 -37.98
C VAL A 278 -9.41 -35.38 -37.14
N ARG A 279 -9.03 -36.49 -36.53
CA ARG A 279 -7.78 -36.63 -35.75
C ARG A 279 -6.53 -36.49 -36.61
N GLU A 280 -6.52 -37.13 -37.76
CA GLU A 280 -5.40 -37.06 -38.72
C GLU A 280 -5.29 -35.65 -39.32
N ILE A 281 -6.40 -35.03 -39.69
CA ILE A 281 -6.44 -33.64 -40.14
C ILE A 281 -5.87 -32.68 -39.07
N ALA A 282 -6.35 -32.82 -37.83
CA ALA A 282 -5.88 -31.97 -36.72
C ALA A 282 -4.40 -32.20 -36.39
N ARG A 283 -3.93 -33.46 -36.50
CA ARG A 283 -2.51 -33.79 -36.30
C ARG A 283 -1.65 -33.18 -37.39
N ALA A 284 -2.05 -33.30 -38.65
CA ALA A 284 -1.31 -32.75 -39.78
C ALA A 284 -1.19 -31.21 -39.65
N LEU A 285 -2.29 -30.54 -39.35
CA LEU A 285 -2.29 -29.10 -39.07
C LEU A 285 -1.35 -28.73 -37.92
N ARG A 286 -1.42 -29.44 -36.79
CA ARG A 286 -0.57 -29.16 -35.64
C ARG A 286 0.90 -29.34 -35.98
N VAL A 287 1.28 -30.48 -36.59
CA VAL A 287 2.67 -30.76 -36.98
C VAL A 287 3.19 -29.71 -37.95
N PHE A 288 2.39 -29.34 -38.92
CA PHE A 288 2.83 -28.41 -39.96
C PHE A 288 2.95 -26.96 -39.43
N VAL A 289 1.95 -26.48 -38.71
CA VAL A 289 1.87 -25.06 -38.25
C VAL A 289 2.65 -24.85 -36.95
N ALA A 290 2.35 -25.63 -35.91
CA ALA A 290 2.92 -25.45 -34.57
C ALA A 290 4.22 -26.27 -34.34
N GLY A 291 4.32 -27.43 -35.00
CA GLY A 291 5.32 -28.45 -34.69
C GLY A 291 4.79 -29.52 -33.73
N ASP A 292 5.41 -30.66 -33.75
CA ASP A 292 5.16 -31.80 -32.83
C ASP A 292 6.50 -32.37 -32.36
N ASP A 293 6.62 -32.60 -31.07
CA ASP A 293 7.80 -33.27 -30.49
C ASP A 293 7.66 -34.76 -30.72
N VAL A 294 8.43 -35.26 -31.69
CA VAL A 294 8.28 -36.67 -32.18
C VAL A 294 9.14 -37.64 -31.42
N THR A 295 10.26 -37.22 -30.87
CA THR A 295 11.20 -38.06 -30.11
C THR A 295 12.20 -37.20 -29.35
N GLU A 296 12.96 -37.85 -28.48
CA GLU A 296 14.08 -37.24 -27.75
C GLU A 296 15.39 -37.97 -28.12
N TYR A 297 16.50 -37.27 -28.09
CA TYR A 297 17.82 -37.88 -28.12
C TYR A 297 18.68 -37.43 -26.95
N HIS A 298 19.56 -38.30 -26.50
CA HIS A 298 20.46 -38.02 -25.39
C HIS A 298 21.87 -37.77 -25.91
N ASP A 299 22.44 -36.62 -25.53
CA ASP A 299 23.85 -36.31 -25.80
C ASP A 299 24.51 -35.77 -24.55
N ARG A 300 25.66 -36.31 -24.17
CA ARG A 300 26.51 -35.91 -23.05
C ARG A 300 25.77 -35.76 -21.71
N GLY A 301 24.73 -36.57 -21.48
CA GLY A 301 23.93 -36.58 -20.26
C GLY A 301 22.78 -35.58 -20.25
N GLU A 302 22.55 -34.83 -21.31
CA GLU A 302 21.40 -33.98 -21.53
C GLU A 302 20.43 -34.60 -22.51
N THR A 303 19.14 -34.31 -22.36
CA THR A 303 18.06 -34.77 -23.23
C THR A 303 17.59 -33.62 -24.11
N TYR A 304 17.52 -33.84 -25.40
CA TYR A 304 17.08 -32.87 -26.40
C TYR A 304 15.82 -33.40 -27.11
N GLU A 305 14.80 -32.55 -27.18
CA GLU A 305 13.57 -32.82 -27.92
C GLU A 305 13.79 -32.63 -29.43
N VAL A 306 13.25 -33.54 -30.23
CA VAL A 306 13.27 -33.44 -31.68
C VAL A 306 11.91 -32.97 -32.18
N MET A 307 11.83 -31.69 -32.51
CA MET A 307 10.61 -31.09 -33.05
C MET A 307 10.58 -31.18 -34.59
N VAL A 308 9.46 -31.67 -35.12
CA VAL A 308 9.18 -31.68 -36.56
C VAL A 308 8.10 -30.68 -36.87
N ARG A 309 8.37 -29.74 -37.79
CA ARG A 309 7.41 -28.72 -38.24
C ARG A 309 7.60 -28.40 -39.71
N GLY A 310 6.57 -27.74 -40.31
CA GLY A 310 6.68 -27.20 -41.66
C GLY A 310 7.81 -26.18 -41.77
N ARG A 311 8.41 -26.06 -42.97
CA ARG A 311 9.45 -25.06 -43.24
C ARG A 311 8.85 -23.63 -43.03
N GLU A 312 9.67 -22.70 -42.59
CA GLU A 312 9.20 -21.35 -42.23
C GLU A 312 8.50 -20.63 -43.40
N GLY A 313 9.01 -20.66 -44.60
CA GLY A 313 8.40 -20.02 -45.76
C GLY A 313 7.18 -20.77 -46.37
N ASP A 314 6.85 -21.96 -45.87
CA ASP A 314 5.71 -22.76 -46.34
C ASP A 314 4.52 -22.73 -45.35
N ARG A 315 4.54 -21.85 -44.35
CA ARG A 315 3.50 -21.74 -43.29
C ARG A 315 3.24 -20.30 -42.85
N ASP A 316 3.58 -19.32 -43.67
CA ASP A 316 3.51 -17.91 -43.35
C ASP A 316 2.16 -17.29 -43.67
N THR A 317 1.42 -17.91 -44.59
CA THR A 317 0.13 -17.41 -45.08
C THR A 317 -0.97 -18.48 -45.00
N PRO A 318 -2.25 -18.09 -44.95
CA PRO A 318 -3.37 -19.00 -45.04
C PRO A 318 -3.36 -19.89 -46.30
N ALA A 319 -2.83 -19.36 -47.42
CA ALA A 319 -2.73 -20.11 -48.66
C ALA A 319 -1.76 -21.31 -48.59
N ASP A 320 -0.83 -21.33 -47.65
CA ASP A 320 0.12 -22.43 -47.50
C ASP A 320 -0.55 -23.74 -47.00
N LEU A 321 -1.79 -23.62 -46.47
CA LEU A 321 -2.62 -24.78 -46.13
C LEU A 321 -2.94 -25.66 -47.37
N ASP A 322 -2.92 -25.10 -48.57
CA ASP A 322 -3.14 -25.82 -49.82
C ASP A 322 -2.01 -26.83 -50.12
N SER A 323 -0.84 -26.59 -49.54
CA SER A 323 0.35 -27.45 -49.70
C SER A 323 0.39 -28.63 -48.69
N ILE A 324 -0.56 -28.68 -47.74
CA ILE A 324 -0.63 -29.74 -46.73
C ILE A 324 -1.46 -30.91 -47.28
N PHE A 325 -0.89 -32.11 -47.23
CA PHE A 325 -1.56 -33.35 -47.62
C PHE A 325 -1.77 -34.26 -46.42
N VAL A 326 -2.93 -34.90 -46.36
CA VAL A 326 -3.26 -35.89 -45.34
C VAL A 326 -3.48 -37.22 -46.05
N ARG A 327 -2.95 -38.33 -45.51
CA ARG A 327 -3.10 -39.64 -46.09
C ARG A 327 -4.43 -40.26 -45.68
N SER A 328 -5.24 -40.64 -46.67
CA SER A 328 -6.51 -41.33 -46.45
C SER A 328 -6.31 -42.80 -46.01
N THR A 329 -7.36 -43.43 -45.51
CA THR A 329 -7.36 -44.87 -45.19
C THR A 329 -7.10 -45.75 -46.41
N ALA A 330 -7.38 -45.26 -47.62
CA ALA A 330 -7.05 -45.96 -48.89
C ALA A 330 -5.57 -45.76 -49.31
N GLY A 331 -4.80 -44.93 -48.57
CA GLY A 331 -3.40 -44.64 -48.86
C GLY A 331 -3.16 -43.46 -49.80
N GLU A 332 -4.20 -42.80 -50.28
CA GLU A 332 -4.11 -41.66 -51.16
C GLU A 332 -3.79 -40.36 -50.37
N LEU A 333 -3.07 -39.44 -51.01
CA LEU A 333 -2.77 -38.12 -50.45
C LEU A 333 -3.87 -37.13 -50.87
N VAL A 334 -4.60 -36.65 -49.92
CA VAL A 334 -5.68 -35.68 -50.11
C VAL A 334 -5.20 -34.31 -49.65
N PRO A 335 -5.30 -33.24 -50.52
CA PRO A 335 -5.00 -31.88 -50.09
C PRO A 335 -5.96 -31.42 -48.98
N LEU A 336 -5.38 -30.82 -47.93
CA LEU A 336 -6.17 -30.33 -46.77
C LEU A 336 -7.24 -29.29 -47.16
N ALA A 337 -6.94 -28.44 -48.13
CA ALA A 337 -7.84 -27.42 -48.66
C ALA A 337 -9.15 -27.99 -49.24
N GLN A 338 -9.24 -29.27 -49.56
CA GLN A 338 -10.49 -29.90 -50.00
C GLN A 338 -11.49 -30.11 -48.86
N VAL A 339 -11.00 -30.31 -47.63
CA VAL A 339 -11.82 -30.68 -46.46
C VAL A 339 -11.82 -29.62 -45.34
N VAL A 340 -11.02 -28.54 -45.49
CA VAL A 340 -10.90 -27.48 -44.50
C VAL A 340 -11.15 -26.14 -45.21
N THR A 341 -12.02 -25.32 -44.62
CA THR A 341 -12.21 -23.91 -44.99
C THR A 341 -11.74 -23.04 -43.84
N GLY A 342 -11.15 -21.88 -44.16
CA GLY A 342 -10.64 -20.96 -43.14
C GLY A 342 -11.14 -19.56 -43.38
N GLU A 343 -11.41 -18.84 -42.31
CA GLU A 343 -11.75 -17.42 -42.32
C GLU A 343 -10.99 -16.67 -41.23
N VAL A 344 -10.69 -15.38 -41.49
CA VAL A 344 -10.09 -14.51 -40.45
C VAL A 344 -11.21 -13.92 -39.62
N VAL A 345 -11.24 -14.22 -38.35
CA VAL A 345 -12.20 -13.68 -37.40
C VAL A 345 -11.48 -12.86 -36.34
N GLY A 346 -12.15 -11.84 -35.82
CA GLY A 346 -11.65 -11.12 -34.63
C GLY A 346 -12.05 -11.86 -33.37
N THR A 347 -11.08 -12.23 -32.56
CA THR A 347 -11.33 -12.92 -31.29
C THR A 347 -10.67 -12.21 -30.12
N ALA A 348 -11.08 -12.53 -28.91
CA ALA A 348 -10.44 -12.02 -27.70
C ALA A 348 -9.25 -12.90 -27.31
N ASP A 349 -8.12 -12.28 -26.96
CA ASP A 349 -6.91 -13.00 -26.52
C ASP A 349 -7.14 -13.85 -25.27
N SER A 350 -8.00 -13.38 -24.38
CA SER A 350 -8.33 -14.08 -23.14
C SER A 350 -9.70 -13.72 -22.60
N TYR A 351 -10.33 -14.71 -21.97
CA TYR A 351 -11.60 -14.55 -21.26
C TYR A 351 -11.34 -14.64 -19.76
N ARG A 352 -11.47 -13.51 -19.05
CA ARG A 352 -11.20 -13.42 -17.61
C ARG A 352 -12.43 -13.74 -16.79
N ARG A 353 -12.23 -14.46 -15.69
CA ARG A 353 -13.23 -14.65 -14.64
C ARG A 353 -12.66 -14.18 -13.31
N VAL A 354 -13.46 -13.40 -12.60
CA VAL A 354 -13.17 -12.97 -11.24
C VAL A 354 -14.30 -13.48 -10.37
N ASP A 355 -13.97 -14.13 -9.26
CA ASP A 355 -14.95 -14.79 -8.37
C ASP A 355 -15.91 -15.74 -9.12
N ARG A 356 -15.36 -16.47 -10.13
CA ARG A 356 -16.05 -17.41 -11.02
C ARG A 356 -17.06 -16.77 -11.99
N ARG A 357 -17.18 -15.44 -12.04
CA ARG A 357 -18.06 -14.71 -12.96
C ARG A 357 -17.28 -14.23 -14.17
N PRO A 358 -17.84 -14.32 -15.40
CA PRO A 358 -17.32 -13.63 -16.56
C PRO A 358 -17.14 -12.16 -16.26
N SER A 359 -15.95 -11.60 -16.52
CA SER A 359 -15.63 -10.26 -16.04
C SER A 359 -14.82 -9.45 -17.06
N MET A 360 -15.11 -8.16 -17.09
CA MET A 360 -14.37 -7.15 -17.83
C MET A 360 -13.58 -6.27 -16.86
N VAL A 361 -12.41 -5.83 -17.28
CA VAL A 361 -11.54 -4.96 -16.47
C VAL A 361 -11.37 -3.62 -17.19
N ILE A 362 -11.73 -2.53 -16.51
CA ILE A 362 -11.37 -1.17 -16.93
C ILE A 362 -10.16 -0.76 -16.10
N SER A 363 -9.05 -0.53 -16.79
CA SER A 363 -7.79 -0.14 -16.15
C SER A 363 -7.44 1.31 -16.44
N ALA A 364 -6.83 1.99 -15.47
CA ALA A 364 -6.43 3.38 -15.60
C ALA A 364 -5.18 3.67 -14.75
N VAL A 365 -4.56 4.81 -15.01
CA VAL A 365 -3.46 5.37 -14.23
C VAL A 365 -3.91 6.70 -13.65
N PRO A 366 -3.72 6.98 -12.35
CA PRO A 366 -3.98 8.31 -11.80
C PRO A 366 -3.19 9.38 -12.54
N ALA A 367 -3.82 10.53 -12.82
CA ALA A 367 -3.15 11.69 -13.40
C ALA A 367 -2.19 12.31 -12.39
N GLU A 368 -1.33 13.22 -12.84
CA GLU A 368 -0.43 13.95 -11.96
C GLU A 368 -1.24 14.80 -10.96
N GLY A 369 -0.98 14.61 -9.66
CA GLY A 369 -1.75 15.24 -8.58
C GLY A 369 -3.04 14.51 -8.17
N ALA A 370 -3.43 13.45 -8.87
CA ALA A 370 -4.52 12.55 -8.46
C ALA A 370 -3.97 11.33 -7.71
N ASP A 371 -4.80 10.71 -6.90
CA ASP A 371 -4.42 9.57 -6.08
C ASP A 371 -5.27 8.32 -6.37
N LEU A 372 -4.77 7.17 -5.92
CA LEU A 372 -5.45 5.89 -6.10
C LEU A 372 -6.81 5.85 -5.39
N GLY A 373 -6.91 6.50 -4.22
CA GLY A 373 -8.14 6.49 -3.43
C GLY A 373 -9.26 7.31 -4.07
N SER A 374 -8.97 8.50 -4.65
CA SER A 374 -9.94 9.30 -5.39
C SER A 374 -10.39 8.57 -6.65
N ALA A 375 -9.45 8.01 -7.43
CA ALA A 375 -9.74 7.22 -8.63
C ALA A 375 -10.71 6.05 -8.35
N ILE A 376 -10.46 5.30 -7.28
CA ILE A 376 -11.34 4.19 -6.84
C ILE A 376 -12.73 4.71 -6.45
N ARG A 377 -12.81 5.83 -5.72
CA ARG A 377 -14.11 6.40 -5.33
C ARG A 377 -14.93 6.88 -6.51
N GLU A 378 -14.31 7.60 -7.45
CA GLU A 378 -14.96 8.16 -8.63
C GLU A 378 -15.41 7.06 -9.60
N MET A 379 -14.50 6.17 -10.05
CA MET A 379 -14.88 5.05 -10.93
C MET A 379 -15.90 4.12 -10.28
N GLY A 380 -15.74 3.81 -8.99
CA GLY A 380 -16.69 2.98 -8.25
C GLY A 380 -18.04 3.69 -8.02
N GLY A 381 -18.06 5.03 -7.95
CA GLY A 381 -19.27 5.84 -7.89
C GLY A 381 -20.09 5.73 -9.18
N ILE A 382 -19.45 5.95 -10.34
CA ILE A 382 -20.05 5.80 -11.68
C ILE A 382 -20.60 4.38 -11.86
N ALA A 383 -19.78 3.37 -11.58
CA ALA A 383 -20.20 1.98 -11.73
C ALA A 383 -21.44 1.63 -10.90
N ARG A 384 -21.49 2.07 -9.64
CA ARG A 384 -22.66 1.82 -8.77
C ARG A 384 -23.91 2.62 -9.12
N ALA A 385 -23.74 3.79 -9.76
CA ALA A 385 -24.86 4.63 -10.15
C ALA A 385 -25.54 4.14 -11.43
N GLN A 386 -24.81 3.57 -12.39
CA GLN A 386 -25.30 3.21 -13.71
C GLN A 386 -25.56 1.73 -13.89
N LEU A 387 -24.78 0.87 -13.24
CA LEU A 387 -24.90 -0.57 -13.44
C LEU A 387 -26.05 -1.17 -12.62
N PRO A 388 -26.73 -2.20 -13.16
CA PRO A 388 -27.82 -2.88 -12.46
C PRO A 388 -27.32 -3.61 -11.22
N ALA A 389 -28.22 -3.89 -10.27
CA ALA A 389 -27.88 -4.54 -9.00
C ALA A 389 -27.28 -5.96 -9.12
N GLU A 390 -27.49 -6.63 -10.26
CA GLU A 390 -26.89 -7.94 -10.58
C GLU A 390 -25.44 -7.86 -11.04
N ALA A 391 -24.94 -6.67 -11.42
CA ALA A 391 -23.56 -6.44 -11.78
C ALA A 391 -22.64 -6.60 -10.54
N SER A 392 -21.62 -7.41 -10.66
CA SER A 392 -20.59 -7.52 -9.63
C SER A 392 -19.52 -6.48 -9.85
N ILE A 393 -19.34 -5.57 -8.90
CA ILE A 393 -18.31 -4.54 -8.94
C ILE A 393 -17.24 -4.90 -7.93
N SER A 394 -16.01 -5.10 -8.40
CA SER A 394 -14.85 -5.42 -7.57
C SER A 394 -13.59 -4.76 -8.11
N TRP A 395 -12.47 -4.97 -7.45
CA TRP A 395 -11.17 -4.38 -7.80
C TRP A 395 -10.11 -5.47 -7.95
N LEU A 396 -9.05 -5.18 -8.71
CA LEU A 396 -7.90 -6.08 -8.85
C LEU A 396 -6.58 -5.36 -8.54
N GLY A 397 -5.56 -6.15 -8.20
CA GLY A 397 -4.20 -5.68 -8.03
C GLY A 397 -4.04 -4.65 -6.90
N LEU A 398 -3.42 -3.50 -7.22
CA LEU A 398 -3.22 -2.42 -6.23
C LEU A 398 -4.52 -1.85 -5.68
N SER A 399 -5.56 -1.75 -6.51
CA SER A 399 -6.87 -1.25 -6.10
C SER A 399 -7.58 -2.18 -5.11
N GLU A 400 -7.46 -3.49 -5.28
CA GLU A 400 -8.00 -4.50 -4.35
C GLU A 400 -7.28 -4.43 -3.00
N GLU A 401 -5.93 -4.44 -3.02
CA GLU A 401 -5.14 -4.36 -1.79
C GLU A 401 -5.41 -3.04 -1.04
N PHE A 402 -5.51 -1.91 -1.77
CA PHE A 402 -5.83 -0.61 -1.18
C PHE A 402 -7.20 -0.61 -0.48
N THR A 403 -8.24 -1.09 -1.14
CA THR A 403 -9.61 -1.13 -0.57
C THR A 403 -9.70 -2.06 0.62
N THR A 404 -9.10 -3.25 0.51
CA THR A 404 -9.08 -4.26 1.56
C THR A 404 -8.26 -3.81 2.77
N SER A 405 -7.08 -3.23 2.52
CA SER A 405 -6.18 -2.70 3.54
C SER A 405 -6.81 -1.54 4.30
N SER A 406 -7.42 -0.59 3.60
CA SER A 406 -8.07 0.58 4.22
C SER A 406 -9.21 0.18 5.15
N ALA A 407 -10.06 -0.76 4.75
CA ALA A 407 -11.16 -1.26 5.58
C ALA A 407 -10.64 -1.98 6.84
N ARG A 408 -9.62 -2.83 6.68
CA ARG A 408 -9.01 -3.57 7.80
C ARG A 408 -8.29 -2.64 8.78
N THR A 409 -7.59 -1.63 8.28
CA THR A 409 -6.88 -0.66 9.12
C THR A 409 -7.87 0.15 9.97
N GLY A 410 -9.00 0.58 9.41
CA GLY A 410 -10.05 1.25 10.18
C GLY A 410 -10.56 0.41 11.35
N LEU A 411 -10.77 -0.89 11.13
CA LEU A 411 -11.16 -1.82 12.19
C LEU A 411 -10.07 -1.93 13.29
N VAL A 412 -8.79 -1.99 12.91
CA VAL A 412 -7.68 -2.07 13.86
C VAL A 412 -7.58 -0.82 14.71
N PHE A 413 -7.74 0.37 14.12
CA PHE A 413 -7.78 1.63 14.88
C PHE A 413 -8.94 1.64 15.88
N ALA A 414 -10.15 1.25 15.46
CA ALA A 414 -11.31 1.17 16.34
C ALA A 414 -11.07 0.19 17.49
N LEU A 415 -10.56 -1.01 17.20
CA LEU A 415 -10.25 -2.01 18.20
C LEU A 415 -9.14 -1.55 19.18
N ALA A 416 -8.09 -0.89 18.67
CA ALA A 416 -7.04 -0.32 19.50
C ALA A 416 -7.58 0.72 20.48
N LEU A 417 -8.46 1.62 20.03
CA LEU A 417 -9.10 2.61 20.91
C LEU A 417 -9.97 1.96 21.97
N VAL A 418 -10.73 0.91 21.62
CA VAL A 418 -11.54 0.15 22.60
C VAL A 418 -10.65 -0.53 23.64
N VAL A 419 -9.58 -1.19 23.22
CA VAL A 419 -8.64 -1.85 24.15
C VAL A 419 -7.98 -0.83 25.08
N ILE A 420 -7.51 0.30 24.54
CA ILE A 420 -6.91 1.37 25.34
C ILE A 420 -7.95 1.91 26.33
N TYR A 421 -9.19 2.14 25.90
CA TYR A 421 -10.26 2.59 26.79
C TYR A 421 -10.50 1.62 27.94
N LEU A 422 -10.63 0.31 27.65
CA LEU A 422 -10.88 -0.70 28.68
C LEU A 422 -9.72 -0.83 29.68
N VAL A 423 -8.47 -0.80 29.18
CA VAL A 423 -7.28 -0.84 30.05
C VAL A 423 -7.23 0.40 30.95
N LEU A 424 -7.50 1.58 30.39
CA LEU A 424 -7.54 2.83 31.16
C LEU A 424 -8.72 2.86 32.15
N ALA A 425 -9.88 2.31 31.79
CA ALA A 425 -11.03 2.21 32.68
C ALA A 425 -10.73 1.34 33.89
N ALA A 426 -10.03 0.22 33.66
CA ALA A 426 -9.55 -0.65 34.74
C ALA A 426 -8.48 0.05 35.60
N LEU A 427 -7.53 0.78 34.97
CA LEU A 427 -6.45 1.47 35.66
C LEU A 427 -6.95 2.63 36.55
N PHE A 428 -7.92 3.39 36.07
CA PHE A 428 -8.45 4.58 36.78
C PHE A 428 -9.67 4.26 37.65
N GLU A 429 -10.17 3.02 37.64
CA GLU A 429 -11.43 2.63 38.29
C GLU A 429 -12.59 3.58 37.94
N SER A 430 -12.61 4.05 36.69
CA SER A 430 -13.55 5.07 36.22
C SER A 430 -13.80 4.95 34.72
N PHE A 431 -15.04 5.12 34.30
CA PHE A 431 -15.41 5.18 32.87
C PHE A 431 -15.24 6.59 32.26
N VAL A 432 -15.07 7.63 33.09
CA VAL A 432 -14.98 9.03 32.63
C VAL A 432 -13.53 9.47 32.32
N TYR A 433 -12.57 9.13 33.18
CA TYR A 433 -11.19 9.55 33.00
C TYR A 433 -10.50 9.01 31.75
N PRO A 434 -10.76 7.77 31.29
CA PRO A 434 -10.25 7.29 30.02
C PRO A 434 -10.62 8.17 28.82
N LEU A 435 -11.82 8.74 28.82
CA LEU A 435 -12.27 9.62 27.74
C LEU A 435 -11.41 10.88 27.62
N VAL A 436 -10.88 11.39 28.73
CA VAL A 436 -9.94 12.54 28.71
C VAL A 436 -8.69 12.23 27.90
N VAL A 437 -8.16 11.01 28.06
CA VAL A 437 -6.99 10.55 27.29
C VAL A 437 -7.37 10.31 25.83
N LEU A 438 -8.49 9.63 25.56
CA LEU A 438 -8.91 9.32 24.21
C LEU A 438 -9.28 10.54 23.36
N VAL A 439 -9.83 11.58 23.96
CA VAL A 439 -10.13 12.85 23.26
C VAL A 439 -8.86 13.54 22.74
N THR A 440 -7.70 13.24 23.32
CA THR A 440 -6.42 13.79 22.81
C THR A 440 -5.88 13.04 21.59
N VAL A 441 -6.39 11.83 21.29
CA VAL A 441 -5.94 11.01 20.16
C VAL A 441 -6.18 11.70 18.80
N PRO A 442 -7.39 12.17 18.45
CA PRO A 442 -7.62 12.87 17.19
C PRO A 442 -6.67 14.05 16.97
N LEU A 443 -6.32 14.76 18.05
CA LEU A 443 -5.44 15.92 17.99
C LEU A 443 -4.01 15.53 17.62
N ALA A 444 -3.48 14.46 18.22
CA ALA A 444 -2.15 13.96 17.91
C ALA A 444 -2.09 13.36 16.48
N LEU A 445 -3.15 12.69 16.03
CA LEU A 445 -3.27 12.21 14.66
C LEU A 445 -3.26 13.39 13.67
N THR A 446 -3.95 14.49 13.99
CA THR A 446 -3.97 15.72 13.16
C THR A 446 -2.56 16.28 12.97
N THR A 447 -1.71 16.27 13.99
CA THR A 447 -0.31 16.75 13.82
C THR A 447 0.53 15.85 12.93
N GLY A 448 0.34 14.55 12.99
CA GLY A 448 0.96 13.60 12.06
C GLY A 448 0.50 13.80 10.61
N LEU A 449 -0.82 13.98 10.41
CA LEU A 449 -1.40 14.27 9.09
C LEU A 449 -0.93 15.64 8.55
N ALA A 450 -0.85 16.66 9.42
CA ALA A 450 -0.33 17.96 9.03
C ALA A 450 1.13 17.90 8.58
N ALA A 451 1.95 17.06 9.22
CA ALA A 451 3.32 16.86 8.81
C ALA A 451 3.42 16.17 7.44
N LEU A 452 2.60 15.16 7.15
CA LEU A 452 2.52 14.56 5.82
C LEU A 452 2.17 15.60 4.76
N TRP A 453 1.15 16.43 5.03
CA TRP A 453 0.72 17.48 4.12
C TRP A 453 1.82 18.53 3.88
N LEU A 454 2.52 18.99 4.93
CA LEU A 454 3.60 19.97 4.84
C LEU A 454 4.84 19.44 4.12
N THR A 455 5.12 18.13 4.22
CA THR A 455 6.27 17.50 3.57
C THR A 455 5.94 16.93 2.19
N GLY A 456 4.70 17.06 1.71
CA GLY A 456 4.26 16.53 0.42
C GLY A 456 4.20 14.99 0.37
N GLN A 457 4.13 14.35 1.53
CA GLN A 457 4.04 12.89 1.63
C GLN A 457 2.57 12.42 1.58
N SER A 458 2.34 11.20 1.07
CA SER A 458 1.01 10.63 0.93
C SER A 458 0.51 9.93 2.19
N PHE A 459 -0.82 9.80 2.31
CA PHE A 459 -1.46 8.94 3.28
C PHE A 459 -1.45 7.49 2.75
N ASN A 460 -0.65 6.62 3.37
CA ASN A 460 -0.39 5.26 2.92
C ASN A 460 -0.27 4.29 4.12
N VAL A 461 -0.03 3.00 3.85
CA VAL A 461 0.10 1.96 4.90
C VAL A 461 1.17 2.32 5.94
N PHE A 462 2.30 2.91 5.52
CA PHE A 462 3.39 3.27 6.43
C PHE A 462 3.03 4.48 7.31
N SER A 463 2.33 5.47 6.75
CA SER A 463 1.79 6.58 7.56
C SER A 463 0.76 6.08 8.59
N GLN A 464 -0.07 5.11 8.22
CA GLN A 464 -1.04 4.48 9.13
C GLN A 464 -0.34 3.74 10.27
N ILE A 465 0.77 3.03 10.00
CA ILE A 465 1.62 2.43 11.04
C ILE A 465 2.18 3.51 11.97
N GLY A 466 2.71 4.61 11.43
CA GLY A 466 3.21 5.74 12.21
C GLY A 466 2.13 6.36 13.10
N LEU A 467 0.93 6.58 12.56
CA LEU A 467 -0.21 7.12 13.32
C LEU A 467 -0.64 6.17 14.44
N LEU A 468 -0.67 4.86 14.20
CA LEU A 468 -1.00 3.86 15.22
C LEU A 468 0.03 3.85 16.37
N LEU A 469 1.32 4.00 16.04
CA LEU A 469 2.39 4.16 17.03
C LEU A 469 2.18 5.41 17.89
N VAL A 470 1.82 6.53 17.28
CA VAL A 470 1.54 7.79 17.98
C VAL A 470 0.38 7.64 18.97
N VAL A 471 -0.69 6.92 18.61
CA VAL A 471 -1.82 6.62 19.51
C VAL A 471 -1.35 5.88 20.78
N GLY A 472 -0.51 4.88 20.62
CA GLY A 472 0.04 4.14 21.76
C GLY A 472 0.96 4.99 22.66
N LEU A 473 1.80 5.83 22.05
CA LEU A 473 2.73 6.70 22.77
C LEU A 473 2.02 7.84 23.52
N LEU A 474 0.93 8.36 22.96
CA LEU A 474 0.14 9.42 23.56
C LEU A 474 -0.50 9.00 24.89
N ALA A 475 -1.09 7.80 24.93
CA ALA A 475 -1.79 7.29 26.12
C ALA A 475 -0.90 7.34 27.36
N LYS A 476 0.38 6.98 27.23
CA LYS A 476 1.37 6.98 28.33
C LYS A 476 1.49 8.37 29.00
N ASN A 477 1.59 9.43 28.22
CA ASN A 477 1.79 10.78 28.77
C ASN A 477 0.54 11.29 29.51
N GLY A 478 -0.65 11.04 28.97
CA GLY A 478 -1.94 11.38 29.59
C GLY A 478 -2.16 10.64 30.92
N ILE A 479 -1.83 9.35 30.96
CA ILE A 479 -1.94 8.53 32.17
C ILE A 479 -1.14 9.13 33.32
N LEU A 480 0.11 9.53 33.09
CA LEU A 480 0.99 10.06 34.12
C LEU A 480 0.44 11.33 34.80
N VAL A 481 -0.20 12.22 34.04
CA VAL A 481 -0.77 13.47 34.58
C VAL A 481 -2.05 13.17 35.35
N ILE A 482 -2.94 12.35 34.79
CA ILE A 482 -4.25 12.04 35.39
C ILE A 482 -4.06 11.23 36.68
N ASP A 483 -3.21 10.20 36.66
CA ASP A 483 -2.95 9.35 37.81
C ASP A 483 -2.43 10.17 39.00
N PHE A 484 -1.45 11.06 38.77
CA PHE A 484 -0.92 11.92 39.82
C PHE A 484 -1.96 12.94 40.33
N ALA A 485 -2.80 13.47 39.45
CA ALA A 485 -3.92 14.35 39.86
C ALA A 485 -4.94 13.58 40.73
N ASN A 486 -5.23 12.33 40.37
CA ASN A 486 -6.10 11.44 41.15
C ASN A 486 -5.52 11.15 42.53
N GLN A 487 -4.24 10.87 42.64
CA GLN A 487 -3.53 10.63 43.93
C GLN A 487 -3.60 11.89 44.83
N ARG A 488 -3.38 13.09 44.26
CA ARG A 488 -3.48 14.35 45.00
C ARG A 488 -4.91 14.65 45.51
N ARG A 489 -5.90 14.34 44.66
CA ARG A 489 -7.32 14.48 45.05
C ARG A 489 -7.71 13.47 46.13
N ALA A 490 -7.26 12.24 46.03
CA ALA A 490 -7.46 11.21 47.06
C ALA A 490 -6.83 11.57 48.39
N ALA A 491 -5.75 12.38 48.39
CA ALA A 491 -5.11 12.95 49.58
C ALA A 491 -5.83 14.19 50.14
N GLY A 492 -6.98 14.59 49.59
CA GLY A 492 -7.82 15.70 50.08
C GLY A 492 -7.44 17.09 49.57
N ILE A 493 -6.53 17.19 48.58
CA ILE A 493 -6.15 18.47 47.96
C ILE A 493 -7.29 18.96 47.05
N GLU A 494 -7.55 20.28 47.10
CA GLU A 494 -8.55 20.91 46.25
C GLU A 494 -8.30 20.60 44.76
N ARG A 495 -9.36 20.31 43.99
CA ARG A 495 -9.32 19.88 42.61
C ARG A 495 -8.41 20.76 41.73
N ARG A 496 -8.54 22.08 41.77
CA ARG A 496 -7.75 23.00 40.95
C ARG A 496 -6.26 22.91 41.30
N GLN A 497 -5.95 22.93 42.57
CA GLN A 497 -4.59 22.82 43.07
C GLN A 497 -3.98 21.46 42.75
N ALA A 498 -4.72 20.38 42.94
CA ALA A 498 -4.27 19.01 42.61
C ALA A 498 -3.89 18.87 41.14
N ILE A 499 -4.68 19.47 40.21
CA ILE A 499 -4.41 19.43 38.77
C ILE A 499 -3.13 20.20 38.43
N VAL A 500 -2.98 21.44 38.96
CA VAL A 500 -1.81 22.30 38.70
C VAL A 500 -0.53 21.65 39.27
N GLU A 501 -0.60 21.12 40.48
CA GLU A 501 0.53 20.38 41.09
C GLU A 501 0.91 19.14 40.25
N ALA A 502 -0.08 18.38 39.82
CA ALA A 502 0.15 17.20 38.98
C ALA A 502 0.82 17.55 37.64
N ALA A 503 0.30 18.58 36.98
CA ALA A 503 0.85 19.04 35.71
C ALA A 503 2.30 19.51 35.86
N ARG A 504 2.62 20.30 36.90
CA ARG A 504 3.98 20.79 37.20
C ARG A 504 4.94 19.65 37.55
N ALA A 505 4.51 18.69 38.37
CA ALA A 505 5.33 17.56 38.78
C ALA A 505 5.66 16.64 37.59
N ARG A 506 4.73 16.51 36.66
CA ARG A 506 4.88 15.63 35.50
C ARG A 506 5.44 16.32 34.24
N PHE A 507 5.61 17.65 34.27
CA PHE A 507 6.17 18.41 33.15
C PHE A 507 7.54 17.87 32.71
N ARG A 508 8.49 17.77 33.65
CA ARG A 508 9.86 17.32 33.37
C ARG A 508 9.92 15.86 32.87
N PRO A 509 9.29 14.86 33.51
CA PRO A 509 9.24 13.48 33.02
C PRO A 509 8.63 13.35 31.63
N VAL A 510 7.51 14.03 31.36
CA VAL A 510 6.87 13.99 30.02
C VAL A 510 7.79 14.57 28.95
N LEU A 511 8.40 15.73 29.22
CA LEU A 511 9.32 16.37 28.29
C LEU A 511 10.55 15.48 27.98
N MET A 512 11.15 14.87 29.01
CA MET A 512 12.29 13.97 28.84
C MET A 512 11.96 12.75 27.98
N THR A 513 10.83 12.11 28.25
CA THR A 513 10.40 10.95 27.45
C THR A 513 10.06 11.34 26.01
N SER A 514 9.46 12.49 25.80
CA SER A 514 9.12 12.97 24.46
C SER A 514 10.37 13.31 23.63
N ILE A 515 11.36 14.00 24.24
CA ILE A 515 12.65 14.28 23.57
C ILE A 515 13.37 12.99 23.23
N ALA A 516 13.41 12.01 24.14
CA ALA A 516 14.05 10.73 23.88
C ALA A 516 13.39 9.97 22.71
N THR A 517 12.04 9.95 22.69
CA THR A 517 11.31 9.25 21.62
C THR A 517 11.43 10.02 20.29
N PHE A 518 11.39 11.35 20.31
CA PHE A 518 11.63 12.19 19.13
C PHE A 518 13.02 11.92 18.54
N SER A 519 14.07 11.93 19.38
CA SER A 519 15.45 11.64 18.95
C SER A 519 15.59 10.23 18.37
N GLY A 520 14.87 9.24 18.92
CA GLY A 520 14.81 7.89 18.39
C GLY A 520 14.14 7.78 17.01
N ALA A 521 13.24 8.70 16.67
CA ALA A 521 12.58 8.73 15.38
C ALA A 521 13.38 9.48 14.28
N VAL A 522 14.36 10.31 14.66
CA VAL A 522 15.20 11.10 13.72
C VAL A 522 15.86 10.22 12.65
N PRO A 523 16.50 9.07 12.97
CA PRO A 523 17.10 8.22 11.95
C PRO A 523 16.10 7.67 10.92
N LEU A 524 14.83 7.47 11.31
CA LEU A 524 13.77 7.06 10.39
C LEU A 524 13.37 8.19 9.44
N ALA A 525 13.23 9.41 9.97
CA ALA A 525 12.85 10.59 9.17
C ALA A 525 13.96 11.03 8.21
N LEU A 526 15.22 10.77 8.56
CA LEU A 526 16.41 11.06 7.75
C LEU A 526 16.95 9.82 7.03
N ALA A 527 16.13 8.79 6.87
CA ALA A 527 16.56 7.56 6.23
C ALA A 527 17.02 7.83 4.78
N VAL A 528 18.11 7.17 4.39
CA VAL A 528 18.66 7.20 3.02
C VAL A 528 18.87 5.76 2.54
N GLY A 529 18.89 5.58 1.22
CA GLY A 529 19.11 4.28 0.62
C GLY A 529 17.81 3.58 0.18
N PRO A 530 17.90 2.31 -0.29
CA PRO A 530 16.75 1.57 -0.79
C PRO A 530 15.61 1.48 0.23
N GLY A 531 14.37 1.79 -0.20
CA GLY A 531 13.18 1.79 0.66
C GLY A 531 13.21 2.86 1.76
N SER A 532 13.99 3.92 1.59
CA SER A 532 14.02 5.05 2.53
C SER A 532 12.68 5.79 2.58
N GLU A 533 11.96 5.87 1.47
CA GLU A 533 10.71 6.58 1.33
C GLU A 533 9.65 6.09 2.34
N SER A 534 9.50 4.79 2.49
CA SER A 534 8.58 4.20 3.47
C SER A 534 8.99 4.49 4.92
N ARG A 535 10.29 4.44 5.22
CA ARG A 535 10.83 4.76 6.55
C ARG A 535 10.69 6.23 6.89
N MET A 536 10.93 7.12 5.93
CA MET A 536 10.76 8.58 6.09
C MET A 536 9.32 8.93 6.42
N VAL A 537 8.33 8.31 5.79
CA VAL A 537 6.91 8.52 6.11
C VAL A 537 6.61 8.16 7.56
N ILE A 538 7.07 6.98 8.04
CA ILE A 538 6.90 6.58 9.45
C ILE A 538 7.58 7.59 10.37
N GLY A 539 8.84 7.95 10.08
CA GLY A 539 9.63 8.88 10.87
C GLY A 539 8.98 10.25 10.98
N THR A 540 8.51 10.82 9.87
CA THR A 540 7.82 12.12 9.81
C THR A 540 6.57 12.13 10.68
N VAL A 541 5.71 11.11 10.52
CA VAL A 541 4.46 10.99 11.29
C VAL A 541 4.75 10.84 12.79
N VAL A 542 5.70 9.98 13.14
CA VAL A 542 6.04 9.74 14.55
C VAL A 542 6.66 10.98 15.20
N MET A 543 7.61 11.64 14.54
CA MET A 543 8.22 12.87 15.06
C MET A 543 7.20 13.98 15.29
N ALA A 544 6.39 14.29 14.29
CA ALA A 544 5.37 15.33 14.39
C ALA A 544 4.27 14.95 15.39
N GLY A 545 3.83 13.68 15.35
CA GLY A 545 2.85 13.14 16.29
C GLY A 545 3.31 13.22 17.74
N ILE A 546 4.58 12.93 18.04
CA ILE A 546 5.14 13.07 19.41
C ILE A 546 5.17 14.52 19.86
N VAL A 547 5.61 15.43 19.00
CA VAL A 547 5.63 16.87 19.33
C VAL A 547 4.22 17.35 19.61
N GLY A 548 3.27 17.06 18.71
CA GLY A 548 1.87 17.41 18.89
C GLY A 548 1.25 16.77 20.12
N ALA A 549 1.45 15.46 20.31
CA ALA A 549 0.98 14.71 21.47
C ALA A 549 1.49 15.32 22.79
N THR A 550 2.77 15.70 22.82
CA THR A 550 3.38 16.30 24.02
C THR A 550 2.76 17.65 24.36
N LEU A 551 2.65 18.54 23.34
CA LEU A 551 2.03 19.87 23.53
C LEU A 551 0.56 19.74 23.98
N ILE A 552 -0.18 18.85 23.32
CA ILE A 552 -1.59 18.59 23.59
C ILE A 552 -1.76 18.02 25.01
N THR A 553 -0.97 17.02 25.37
CA THR A 553 -1.05 16.40 26.68
C THR A 553 -0.73 17.42 27.80
N LEU A 554 0.31 18.20 27.63
CA LEU A 554 0.69 19.21 28.62
C LEU A 554 -0.35 20.32 28.75
N LEU A 555 -0.95 20.78 27.65
CA LEU A 555 -1.85 21.94 27.69
C LEU A 555 -3.33 21.54 27.87
N LEU A 556 -3.79 20.50 27.15
CA LEU A 556 -5.23 20.20 27.11
C LEU A 556 -5.66 19.16 28.15
N VAL A 557 -4.86 18.18 28.49
CA VAL A 557 -5.23 17.12 29.45
C VAL A 557 -5.59 17.72 30.82
N PRO A 558 -4.86 18.71 31.40
CA PRO A 558 -5.25 19.32 32.65
C PRO A 558 -6.62 20.03 32.58
N GLY A 559 -6.90 20.74 31.48
CA GLY A 559 -8.19 21.42 31.25
C GLY A 559 -9.34 20.43 31.08
N LEU A 560 -9.16 19.40 30.20
CA LEU A 560 -10.16 18.34 29.98
C LEU A 560 -10.42 17.53 31.25
N TYR A 561 -9.38 17.23 32.01
CA TYR A 561 -9.53 16.59 33.32
C TYR A 561 -10.30 17.44 34.30
N ALA A 562 -10.12 18.77 34.31
CA ALA A 562 -10.88 19.69 35.17
C ALA A 562 -12.39 19.65 34.86
N VAL A 563 -12.76 19.45 33.56
CA VAL A 563 -14.16 19.24 33.14
C VAL A 563 -14.67 17.87 33.59
N ALA A 564 -13.91 16.81 33.27
CA ALA A 564 -14.27 15.43 33.60
C ALA A 564 -14.40 15.19 35.11
N ALA A 565 -13.56 15.84 35.91
CA ALA A 565 -13.56 15.73 37.37
C ALA A 565 -14.78 16.40 38.04
N ARG A 566 -15.65 17.12 37.27
CA ARG A 566 -16.97 17.59 37.78
C ARG A 566 -17.99 16.47 37.80
N VAL A 567 -17.84 15.47 36.93
CA VAL A 567 -18.78 14.37 36.74
C VAL A 567 -18.25 13.05 37.34
N GLY A 568 -16.94 12.88 37.32
CA GLY A 568 -16.25 11.57 37.57
C GLY A 568 -15.94 11.26 39.04
N GLY A 569 -16.56 11.90 40.06
CA GLY A 569 -16.37 11.55 41.47
C GLY A 569 -14.90 11.66 41.97
N VAL A 570 -14.64 11.21 43.19
CA VAL A 570 -13.28 11.08 43.74
C VAL A 570 -12.75 9.70 43.42
N PRO A 571 -11.55 9.57 42.85
CA PRO A 571 -10.96 8.26 42.53
C PRO A 571 -10.77 7.38 43.77
N GLY A 572 -11.07 6.07 43.67
CA GLY A 572 -10.96 5.12 44.79
C GLY A 572 -12.14 5.12 45.77
N GLU A 573 -13.18 5.95 45.55
CA GLU A 573 -14.39 5.88 46.37
C GLU A 573 -15.13 4.54 46.26
N ALA A 574 -15.13 3.96 45.06
CA ALA A 574 -15.78 2.66 44.82
C ALA A 574 -15.07 1.54 45.59
N SER A 575 -13.75 1.49 45.56
CA SER A 575 -12.98 0.54 46.36
C SER A 575 -13.18 0.72 47.85
N LYS A 576 -13.17 1.97 48.35
CA LYS A 576 -13.42 2.28 49.76
C LYS A 576 -14.82 1.91 50.22
N ARG A 577 -15.85 2.10 49.36
CA ARG A 577 -17.23 1.66 49.64
C ARG A 577 -17.33 0.16 49.72
N LEU A 578 -16.71 -0.58 48.78
CA LEU A 578 -16.65 -2.04 48.79
C LEU A 578 -15.89 -2.58 49.98
N GLU A 579 -14.81 -1.94 50.42
CA GLU A 579 -14.08 -2.31 51.62
C GLU A 579 -14.91 -2.05 52.89
N ALA A 580 -15.62 -0.92 52.95
CA ALA A 580 -16.53 -0.62 54.06
C ALA A 580 -17.71 -1.62 54.11
N GLU A 581 -18.35 -1.94 52.98
CA GLU A 581 -19.41 -2.95 52.89
C GLU A 581 -18.91 -4.37 53.29
N ARG A 582 -17.65 -4.71 52.93
CA ARG A 582 -17.04 -5.97 53.33
C ARG A 582 -16.72 -5.99 54.81
N ALA A 583 -16.34 -4.88 55.41
CA ALA A 583 -16.10 -4.76 56.85
C ALA A 583 -17.39 -4.80 57.67
N ASP A 584 -18.50 -4.26 57.12
CA ASP A 584 -19.80 -4.34 57.76
C ASP A 584 -20.48 -5.74 57.63
N THR A 585 -19.99 -6.57 56.69
CA THR A 585 -20.53 -7.94 56.47
C THR A 585 -19.66 -9.03 57.08
N ALA A 586 -18.48 -8.71 57.66
CA ALA A 586 -17.57 -9.60 58.39
C ALA A 586 -17.68 -9.40 59.90
#